data_dca41568fd41ac772ced2210d9a86650
#
_entry.id   dca41568fd41ac772ced2210d9a86650
#
_cell.length_a   1.000
_cell.length_b   1.000
_cell.length_c   1.000
_cell.angle_alpha   90.00
_cell.angle_beta   90.00
_cell.angle_gamma   90.00
#
_symmetry.space_group_name_H-M   'P 1'
#
loop_
_entity.id
_entity.type
_entity.pdbx_description
1 polymer ?
#
loop_
_entity_poly.entity_id
_entity_poly.type
_entity_poly.pdbx_seq_one_letter_code
_entity_poly.pdbx_strand_id
1 'polypeptide(L)'
;MKVASYDIVFQEIPGEVTLALNLSNCPCHCPGCHSPHLAEDIGEELTPELLDGLIEQYAGLITCVCFMGGDADPAEVLRLAEHIQMVNGKCTNGTLHVAWYSGRPYTPETFHLQTSFNSPYLQIVLRRSLELSTLNYVKFGPYIESLGGLKSEKTNQRLYKRVGQNWEDITALFWQKRFE
;
A
#
# COMPACT_ATOMS: atom_id res chain seq x y z
N MET A 1 5.58 -8.42 10.60
CA MET A 1 5.30 -8.42 9.12
C MET A 1 6.60 -8.70 8.39
N LYS A 2 6.58 -9.49 7.29
CA LYS A 2 7.80 -9.78 6.55
C LYS A 2 7.75 -9.21 5.13
N VAL A 3 8.89 -8.72 4.64
CA VAL A 3 9.11 -8.33 3.25
C VAL A 3 9.81 -9.48 2.52
N ALA A 4 9.17 -10.02 1.49
CA ALA A 4 9.71 -11.12 0.68
C ALA A 4 10.69 -10.60 -0.39
N SER A 5 10.42 -9.44 -0.93
CA SER A 5 11.26 -8.74 -1.90
C SER A 5 10.87 -7.27 -1.99
N TYR A 6 11.74 -6.47 -2.58
CA TYR A 6 11.44 -5.07 -2.92
C TYR A 6 12.03 -4.73 -4.29
N ASP A 7 11.48 -3.71 -4.93
CA ASP A 7 11.92 -3.25 -6.24
C ASP A 7 11.56 -1.77 -6.46
N ILE A 8 12.25 -1.13 -7.40
CA ILE A 8 11.90 0.22 -7.84
C ILE A 8 11.04 0.11 -9.09
N VAL A 9 9.81 0.58 -8.98
CA VAL A 9 8.77 0.44 -10.01
C VAL A 9 8.19 1.79 -10.41
N PHE A 10 7.66 1.88 -11.65
CA PHE A 10 7.23 3.16 -12.24
C PHE A 10 5.77 3.15 -12.69
N GLN A 11 5.05 2.05 -12.49
CA GLN A 11 3.72 1.86 -13.05
C GLN A 11 2.64 1.58 -12.00
N GLU A 12 3.02 1.28 -10.78
CA GLU A 12 2.10 0.93 -9.70
C GLU A 12 1.35 2.14 -9.17
N ILE A 13 2.06 3.28 -9.04
CA ILE A 13 1.43 4.55 -8.67
C ILE A 13 1.66 5.55 -9.80
N PRO A 14 0.61 6.03 -10.48
CA PRO A 14 0.76 6.98 -11.58
C PRO A 14 1.50 8.26 -11.17
N GLY A 15 2.61 8.55 -11.86
CA GLY A 15 3.43 9.74 -11.63
C GLY A 15 4.47 9.63 -10.53
N GLU A 16 4.60 8.46 -9.88
CA GLU A 16 5.58 8.22 -8.83
C GLU A 16 6.71 7.28 -9.29
N VAL A 17 7.89 7.46 -8.72
CA VAL A 17 8.97 6.46 -8.69
C VAL A 17 8.85 5.74 -7.35
N THR A 18 8.43 4.49 -7.38
CA THR A 18 7.95 3.79 -6.19
C THR A 18 8.89 2.70 -5.74
N LEU A 19 9.31 2.74 -4.46
CA LEU A 19 9.86 1.58 -3.76
C LEU A 19 8.70 0.67 -3.38
N ALA A 20 8.52 -0.43 -4.11
CA ALA A 20 7.50 -1.43 -3.86
C ALA A 20 8.03 -2.50 -2.91
N LEU A 21 7.38 -2.68 -1.75
CA LEU A 21 7.71 -3.67 -0.73
C LEU A 21 6.70 -4.82 -0.83
N ASN A 22 7.11 -5.96 -1.37
CA ASN A 22 6.26 -7.14 -1.51
C ASN A 22 6.16 -7.88 -0.17
N LEU A 23 4.99 -7.81 0.46
CA LEU A 23 4.74 -8.36 1.79
C LEU A 23 4.20 -9.79 1.70
N SER A 24 4.76 -10.69 2.49
CA SER A 24 4.35 -12.09 2.57
C SER A 24 3.16 -12.31 3.51
N ASN A 25 2.75 -13.56 3.68
CA ASN A 25 1.56 -13.96 4.44
C ASN A 25 0.25 -13.35 3.91
N CYS A 26 0.12 -13.19 2.59
CA CYS A 26 -1.10 -12.65 1.99
C CYS A 26 -2.30 -13.59 2.23
N PRO A 27 -3.36 -13.17 2.94
CA PRO A 27 -4.50 -14.03 3.26
C PRO A 27 -5.56 -14.05 2.16
N CYS A 28 -5.35 -13.36 1.03
CA CYS A 28 -6.38 -13.18 0.02
C CYS A 28 -6.52 -14.38 -0.91
N HIS A 29 -5.44 -15.15 -1.15
CA HIS A 29 -5.42 -16.35 -2.00
C HIS A 29 -6.17 -16.20 -3.34
N CYS A 30 -6.02 -15.05 -4.02
CA CYS A 30 -6.75 -14.76 -5.25
C CYS A 30 -6.40 -15.77 -6.35
N PRO A 31 -7.38 -16.43 -7.00
CA PRO A 31 -7.13 -17.29 -8.15
C PRO A 31 -6.44 -16.51 -9.28
N GLY A 32 -5.37 -17.08 -9.86
CA GLY A 32 -4.59 -16.42 -10.91
C GLY A 32 -3.71 -15.26 -10.43
N CYS A 33 -3.47 -15.13 -9.12
CA CYS A 33 -2.61 -14.11 -8.56
C CYS A 33 -1.23 -14.10 -9.24
N HIS A 34 -0.71 -12.91 -9.55
CA HIS A 34 0.61 -12.75 -10.18
C HIS A 34 1.77 -13.12 -9.24
N SER A 35 1.53 -13.09 -7.94
CA SER A 35 2.54 -13.37 -6.91
C SER A 35 2.01 -14.36 -5.86
N PRO A 36 1.66 -15.61 -6.27
CA PRO A 36 1.05 -16.58 -5.36
C PRO A 36 1.97 -17.01 -4.21
N HIS A 37 3.29 -16.94 -4.41
CA HIS A 37 4.30 -17.23 -3.40
C HIS A 37 4.24 -16.30 -2.19
N LEU A 38 3.66 -15.11 -2.32
CA LEU A 38 3.48 -14.18 -1.20
C LEU A 38 2.41 -14.63 -0.21
N ALA A 39 1.67 -15.71 -0.49
CA ALA A 39 0.79 -16.34 0.50
C ALA A 39 1.57 -17.12 1.57
N GLU A 40 2.84 -17.46 1.29
CA GLU A 40 3.72 -18.18 2.20
C GLU A 40 4.36 -17.23 3.22
N ASP A 41 4.87 -17.79 4.34
CA ASP A 41 5.63 -17.04 5.35
C ASP A 41 7.12 -16.97 4.97
N ILE A 42 7.45 -16.07 4.05
CA ILE A 42 8.79 -15.91 3.49
C ILE A 42 9.34 -14.49 3.67
N GLY A 43 10.65 -14.35 3.52
CA GLY A 43 11.32 -13.06 3.61
C GLY A 43 11.82 -12.72 5.01
N GLU A 44 12.29 -11.50 5.18
CA GLU A 44 12.83 -10.97 6.43
C GLU A 44 11.81 -10.06 7.13
N GLU A 45 11.97 -9.89 8.45
CA GLU A 45 11.07 -9.04 9.22
C GLU A 45 11.25 -7.57 8.83
N LEU A 46 10.16 -6.93 8.41
CA LEU A 46 10.14 -5.51 8.03
C LEU A 46 10.08 -4.66 9.31
N THR A 47 11.25 -4.35 9.86
CA THR A 47 11.37 -3.44 11.00
C THR A 47 11.45 -1.98 10.52
N PRO A 48 11.20 -1.00 11.40
CA PRO A 48 11.42 0.42 11.08
C PRO A 48 12.85 0.71 10.61
N GLU A 49 13.85 0.05 11.21
CA GLU A 49 15.26 0.24 10.87
C GLU A 49 15.58 -0.27 9.47
N LEU A 50 15.04 -1.44 9.08
CA LEU A 50 15.19 -1.96 7.72
C LEU A 50 14.50 -1.02 6.72
N LEU A 51 13.29 -0.56 7.04
CA LEU A 51 12.53 0.36 6.20
C LEU A 51 13.29 1.68 5.99
N ASP A 52 13.83 2.26 7.06
CA ASP A 52 14.64 3.49 6.99
C ASP A 52 15.90 3.28 6.14
N GLY A 53 16.60 2.15 6.30
CA GLY A 53 17.77 1.81 5.50
C GLY A 53 17.45 1.70 4.00
N LEU A 54 16.30 1.10 3.65
CA LEU A 54 15.85 1.01 2.25
C LEU A 54 15.50 2.40 1.69
N ILE A 55 14.80 3.24 2.46
CA ILE A 55 14.46 4.60 2.04
C ILE A 55 15.73 5.44 1.84
N GLU A 56 16.70 5.32 2.74
CA GLU A 56 17.98 6.03 2.65
C GLU A 56 18.79 5.57 1.43
N GLN A 57 18.84 4.26 1.17
CA GLN A 57 19.52 3.69 -0.01
C GLN A 57 19.04 4.29 -1.32
N TYR A 58 17.75 4.61 -1.42
CA TYR A 58 17.12 5.15 -2.63
C TYR A 58 16.73 6.63 -2.50
N ALA A 59 17.27 7.33 -1.49
CA ALA A 59 16.98 8.74 -1.26
C ALA A 59 17.29 9.59 -2.50
N GLY A 60 16.35 10.46 -2.87
CA GLY A 60 16.45 11.31 -4.06
C GLY A 60 16.09 10.62 -5.38
N LEU A 61 15.90 9.29 -5.39
CA LEU A 61 15.41 8.54 -6.56
C LEU A 61 13.93 8.21 -6.45
N ILE A 62 13.46 7.84 -5.26
CA ILE A 62 12.06 7.48 -5.01
C ILE A 62 11.24 8.69 -4.57
N THR A 63 9.98 8.69 -4.97
CA THR A 63 8.97 9.67 -4.54
C THR A 63 7.85 9.02 -3.75
N CYS A 64 7.77 7.68 -3.74
CA CYS A 64 6.74 6.91 -3.03
C CYS A 64 7.31 5.61 -2.48
N VAL A 65 6.82 5.19 -1.31
CA VAL A 65 6.96 3.83 -0.77
C VAL A 65 5.60 3.15 -0.83
N CYS A 66 5.53 1.95 -1.40
CA CYS A 66 4.28 1.20 -1.52
C CYS A 66 4.36 -0.15 -0.82
N PHE A 67 3.49 -0.37 0.15
CA PHE A 67 3.25 -1.67 0.78
C PHE A 67 2.37 -2.51 -0.15
N MET A 68 2.94 -3.56 -0.77
CA MET A 68 2.25 -4.46 -1.69
C MET A 68 1.77 -5.69 -0.93
N GLY A 69 0.53 -5.66 -0.40
CA GLY A 69 -0.02 -6.65 0.52
C GLY A 69 -0.09 -6.16 1.96
N GLY A 70 0.14 -7.04 2.95
CA GLY A 70 0.03 -6.68 4.37
C GLY A 70 -1.40 -6.82 4.93
N ASP A 71 -2.30 -7.45 4.18
CA ASP A 71 -3.69 -7.70 4.59
C ASP A 71 -3.83 -8.65 5.79
N ALA A 72 -2.76 -9.33 6.18
CA ALA A 72 -2.70 -10.13 7.41
C ALA A 72 -2.63 -9.24 8.67
N ASP A 73 -1.98 -8.09 8.56
CA ASP A 73 -1.84 -7.12 9.66
C ASP A 73 -1.92 -5.67 9.14
N PRO A 74 -3.14 -5.19 8.83
CA PRO A 74 -3.34 -3.81 8.36
C PRO A 74 -2.88 -2.75 9.37
N ALA A 75 -2.93 -3.07 10.67
CA ALA A 75 -2.51 -2.14 11.72
C ALA A 75 -1.00 -1.88 11.64
N GLU A 76 -0.22 -2.92 11.36
CA GLU A 76 1.23 -2.80 11.20
C GLU A 76 1.59 -2.02 9.92
N VAL A 77 0.85 -2.22 8.81
CA VAL A 77 1.02 -1.39 7.60
C VAL A 77 0.85 0.09 7.93
N LEU A 78 -0.22 0.45 8.64
CA LEU A 78 -0.50 1.85 9.00
C LEU A 78 0.52 2.39 10.00
N ARG A 79 1.01 1.56 10.94
CA ARG A 79 2.07 1.96 11.87
C ARG A 79 3.38 2.27 11.14
N LEU A 80 3.76 1.45 10.17
CA LEU A 80 4.95 1.70 9.34
C LEU A 80 4.76 2.91 8.41
N ALA A 81 3.55 3.11 7.88
CA ALA A 81 3.22 4.31 7.12
C ALA A 81 3.34 5.59 7.96
N GLU A 82 2.86 5.56 9.21
CA GLU A 82 3.03 6.67 10.15
C GLU A 82 4.52 6.92 10.45
N HIS A 83 5.31 5.86 10.66
CA HIS A 83 6.75 5.95 10.86
C HIS A 83 7.42 6.68 9.68
N ILE A 84 7.13 6.32 8.43
CA ILE A 84 7.66 7.00 7.25
C ILE A 84 7.30 8.49 7.28
N GLN A 85 6.06 8.84 7.61
CA GLN A 85 5.63 10.25 7.66
C GLN A 85 6.38 11.05 8.74
N MET A 86 6.69 10.43 9.89
CA MET A 86 7.45 11.07 10.98
C MET A 86 8.91 11.33 10.62
N VAL A 87 9.55 10.45 9.84
CA VAL A 87 10.96 10.54 9.48
C VAL A 87 11.19 11.28 8.16
N ASN A 88 10.17 11.37 7.32
CA ASN A 88 10.24 11.88 5.95
C ASN A 88 10.83 13.30 5.84
N GLY A 89 10.54 14.17 6.79
CA GLY A 89 11.12 15.53 6.84
C GLY A 89 12.61 15.56 7.20
N LYS A 90 13.21 14.42 7.56
CA LYS A 90 14.62 14.32 7.99
C LYS A 90 15.53 13.71 6.94
N CYS A 91 15.00 12.83 6.07
CA CYS A 91 15.79 11.99 5.18
C CYS A 91 15.71 12.37 3.70
N THR A 92 14.73 13.16 3.28
CA THR A 92 14.52 13.48 1.86
C THR A 92 14.35 14.98 1.62
N ASN A 93 14.91 15.47 0.50
CA ASN A 93 14.75 16.86 0.06
C ASN A 93 13.33 17.16 -0.49
N GLY A 94 12.36 16.29 -0.26
CA GLY A 94 10.99 16.41 -0.74
C GLY A 94 10.02 15.55 0.08
N THR A 95 8.73 15.66 -0.24
CA THR A 95 7.70 14.84 0.42
C THR A 95 7.70 13.43 -0.18
N LEU A 96 8.03 12.43 0.63
CA LEU A 96 7.91 11.02 0.25
C LEU A 96 6.46 10.56 0.46
N HIS A 97 5.80 10.15 -0.60
CA HIS A 97 4.44 9.62 -0.52
C HIS A 97 4.44 8.19 0.02
N VAL A 98 3.34 7.79 0.62
CA VAL A 98 3.13 6.42 1.09
C VAL A 98 1.88 5.85 0.46
N ALA A 99 1.99 4.63 -0.05
CA ALA A 99 0.92 3.89 -0.71
C ALA A 99 0.71 2.53 -0.06
N TRP A 100 -0.50 2.01 -0.14
CA TRP A 100 -0.84 0.65 0.28
C TRP A 100 -1.72 -0.05 -0.76
N TYR A 101 -1.31 -1.26 -1.16
CA TYR A 101 -2.08 -2.15 -2.02
C TYR A 101 -2.68 -3.27 -1.20
N SER A 102 -4.00 -3.22 -0.98
CA SER A 102 -4.79 -4.24 -0.29
C SER A 102 -5.60 -5.07 -1.28
N GLY A 103 -5.65 -6.38 -1.05
CA GLY A 103 -6.54 -7.29 -1.77
C GLY A 103 -7.97 -7.32 -1.22
N ARG A 104 -8.28 -6.58 -0.16
CA ARG A 104 -9.60 -6.57 0.45
C ARG A 104 -10.59 -5.69 -0.33
N PRO A 105 -11.89 -6.06 -0.34
CA PRO A 105 -12.93 -5.33 -1.08
C PRO A 105 -13.43 -4.12 -0.27
N TYR A 106 -12.54 -3.21 0.10
CA TYR A 106 -12.88 -1.99 0.82
C TYR A 106 -12.99 -0.78 -0.11
N THR A 107 -13.52 0.31 0.42
CA THR A 107 -13.31 1.67 -0.05
C THR A 107 -12.69 2.49 1.09
N PRO A 108 -12.12 3.68 0.84
CA PRO A 108 -11.61 4.51 1.93
C PRO A 108 -12.66 4.77 3.02
N GLU A 109 -13.93 4.92 2.67
CA GLU A 109 -15.02 5.16 3.61
C GLU A 109 -15.39 3.91 4.42
N THR A 110 -15.34 2.72 3.80
CA THR A 110 -15.72 1.46 4.46
C THR A 110 -14.59 0.87 5.30
N PHE A 111 -13.34 1.24 5.01
CA PHE A 111 -12.19 0.72 5.74
C PHE A 111 -12.27 1.01 7.24
N HIS A 112 -12.65 2.22 7.64
CA HIS A 112 -12.79 2.62 9.05
C HIS A 112 -13.79 1.79 9.84
N LEU A 113 -14.85 1.32 9.19
CA LEU A 113 -15.92 0.56 9.86
C LEU A 113 -15.51 -0.87 10.19
N GLN A 114 -14.60 -1.46 9.41
CA GLN A 114 -14.26 -2.88 9.55
C GLN A 114 -13.07 -3.14 10.50
N THR A 115 -12.19 -2.18 10.69
CA THR A 115 -11.08 -2.30 11.65
C THR A 115 -11.55 -2.13 13.11
N SER A 116 -12.76 -1.62 13.33
CA SER A 116 -13.33 -1.34 14.66
C SER A 116 -13.80 -2.56 15.43
N PHE A 117 -13.87 -3.76 14.83
CA PHE A 117 -14.72 -4.82 15.39
C PHE A 117 -14.02 -5.99 16.10
N ASN A 118 -12.70 -6.20 16.04
CA ASN A 118 -12.17 -7.49 16.51
C ASN A 118 -10.97 -7.52 17.47
N SER A 119 -10.55 -6.42 18.08
CA SER A 119 -9.50 -6.49 19.12
C SER A 119 -9.65 -5.40 20.19
N PRO A 120 -9.64 -5.78 21.49
CA PRO A 120 -9.60 -4.80 22.59
C PRO A 120 -8.33 -3.92 22.55
N TYR A 121 -7.22 -4.44 22.03
CA TYR A 121 -5.96 -3.72 21.84
C TYR A 121 -6.07 -2.69 20.72
N LEU A 122 -6.77 -3.04 19.63
CA LEU A 122 -7.12 -2.13 18.54
C LEU A 122 -8.00 -0.96 18.99
N GLN A 123 -8.90 -1.16 19.96
CA GLN A 123 -9.74 -0.07 20.47
C GLN A 123 -8.95 1.01 21.22
N ILE A 124 -7.80 0.68 21.81
CA ILE A 124 -6.93 1.64 22.50
C ILE A 124 -6.05 2.40 21.50
N VAL A 125 -5.60 1.73 20.45
CA VAL A 125 -4.79 2.31 19.38
C VAL A 125 -5.67 3.10 18.38
N LEU A 126 -6.90 2.64 18.11
CA LEU A 126 -7.90 3.31 17.26
C LEU A 126 -8.45 4.61 17.86
N ARG A 127 -8.33 4.84 19.17
CA ARG A 127 -8.62 6.17 19.77
C ARG A 127 -7.57 7.24 19.40
N ARG A 128 -6.44 6.84 18.76
CA ARG A 128 -5.47 7.70 18.10
C ARG A 128 -5.35 7.28 16.64
N SER A 129 -6.43 7.44 15.87
CA SER A 129 -6.43 7.47 14.40
C SER A 129 -5.36 6.61 13.69
N LEU A 130 -5.54 5.28 13.66
CA LEU A 130 -5.06 4.49 12.53
C LEU A 130 -5.93 4.87 11.32
N GLU A 131 -5.81 6.11 10.92
CA GLU A 131 -6.52 6.66 9.78
C GLU A 131 -5.69 6.38 8.55
N LEU A 132 -6.35 6.04 7.46
CA LEU A 132 -5.74 6.09 6.13
C LEU A 132 -5.07 7.45 5.84
N SER A 133 -5.22 8.43 6.74
CA SER A 133 -4.60 9.76 6.67
C SER A 133 -3.06 9.73 6.62
N THR A 134 -2.44 8.64 7.07
CA THR A 134 -0.99 8.41 6.91
C THR A 134 -0.61 8.01 5.49
N LEU A 135 -1.59 7.62 4.65
CA LEU A 135 -1.38 7.21 3.27
C LEU A 135 -1.73 8.34 2.30
N ASN A 136 -0.98 8.41 1.21
CA ASN A 136 -1.26 9.28 0.07
C ASN A 136 -2.05 8.55 -1.02
N TYR A 137 -1.83 7.24 -1.13
CA TYR A 137 -2.53 6.37 -2.08
C TYR A 137 -2.96 5.08 -1.40
N VAL A 138 -4.13 4.56 -1.79
CA VAL A 138 -4.57 3.23 -1.38
C VAL A 138 -5.28 2.52 -2.52
N LYS A 139 -4.88 1.28 -2.78
CA LYS A 139 -5.55 0.42 -3.74
C LYS A 139 -6.33 -0.65 -2.97
N PHE A 140 -7.60 -0.79 -3.30
CA PHE A 140 -8.47 -1.84 -2.78
C PHE A 140 -9.00 -2.75 -3.89
N GLY A 141 -9.36 -3.95 -3.51
CA GLY A 141 -9.99 -4.96 -4.34
C GLY A 141 -9.11 -6.18 -4.60
N PRO A 142 -9.68 -7.39 -4.48
CA PRO A 142 -8.99 -8.63 -4.82
C PRO A 142 -8.70 -8.70 -6.32
N TYR A 143 -7.68 -9.47 -6.69
CA TYR A 143 -7.49 -9.80 -8.09
C TYR A 143 -8.57 -10.81 -8.53
N ILE A 144 -9.23 -10.52 -9.64
CA ILE A 144 -10.20 -11.40 -10.30
C ILE A 144 -9.73 -11.58 -11.74
N GLU A 145 -9.31 -12.79 -12.10
CA GLU A 145 -8.66 -13.08 -13.38
C GLU A 145 -9.50 -12.63 -14.58
N SER A 146 -10.81 -12.89 -14.56
CA SER A 146 -11.74 -12.50 -15.64
C SER A 146 -11.93 -10.98 -15.80
N LEU A 147 -11.61 -10.20 -14.78
CA LEU A 147 -11.71 -8.74 -14.79
C LEU A 147 -10.34 -8.08 -15.01
N GLY A 148 -9.25 -8.81 -14.75
CA GLY A 148 -7.88 -8.32 -14.85
C GLY A 148 -7.47 -7.43 -13.69
N GLY A 149 -6.23 -6.92 -13.75
CA GLY A 149 -5.68 -5.95 -12.78
C GLY A 149 -6.03 -4.50 -13.13
N LEU A 150 -5.36 -3.55 -12.47
CA LEU A 150 -5.60 -2.10 -12.62
C LEU A 150 -5.54 -1.58 -14.07
N LYS A 151 -4.77 -2.23 -14.95
CA LYS A 151 -4.67 -1.86 -16.38
C LYS A 151 -5.90 -2.25 -17.20
N SER A 152 -6.81 -3.05 -16.65
CA SER A 152 -8.04 -3.44 -17.33
C SER A 152 -9.17 -2.47 -16.98
N GLU A 153 -9.86 -1.93 -17.99
CA GLU A 153 -11.04 -1.08 -17.77
C GLU A 153 -12.21 -1.82 -17.09
N LYS A 154 -12.18 -3.17 -17.11
CA LYS A 154 -13.19 -4.02 -16.45
C LYS A 154 -12.86 -4.33 -15.00
N THR A 155 -11.70 -3.89 -14.50
CA THR A 155 -11.21 -4.26 -13.17
C THR A 155 -12.16 -3.84 -12.05
N ASN A 156 -12.27 -4.71 -11.03
CA ASN A 156 -12.91 -4.39 -9.75
C ASN A 156 -11.96 -3.65 -8.79
N GLN A 157 -10.67 -3.60 -9.11
CA GLN A 157 -9.69 -2.90 -8.29
C GLN A 157 -9.81 -1.39 -8.48
N ARG A 158 -9.61 -0.64 -7.39
CA ARG A 158 -9.66 0.83 -7.42
C ARG A 158 -8.44 1.39 -6.70
N LEU A 159 -7.76 2.33 -7.36
CA LEU A 159 -6.69 3.13 -6.76
C LEU A 159 -7.25 4.51 -6.40
N TYR A 160 -7.11 4.86 -5.14
CA TYR A 160 -7.52 6.16 -4.61
C TYR A 160 -6.30 7.00 -4.26
N LYS A 161 -6.38 8.30 -4.54
CA LYS A 161 -5.40 9.31 -4.10
C LYS A 161 -6.06 10.20 -3.05
N ARG A 162 -5.33 10.49 -1.98
CA ARG A 162 -5.80 11.44 -0.98
C ARG A 162 -5.56 12.88 -1.43
N VAL A 163 -6.63 13.70 -1.41
CA VAL A 163 -6.62 15.11 -1.73
C VAL A 163 -7.23 15.88 -0.55
N GLY A 164 -6.37 16.46 0.28
CA GLY A 164 -6.77 17.03 1.56
C GLY A 164 -7.32 15.96 2.51
N GLN A 165 -8.61 16.05 2.85
CA GLN A 165 -9.32 15.08 3.69
C GLN A 165 -10.16 14.07 2.89
N ASN A 166 -10.20 14.21 1.57
CA ASN A 166 -11.02 13.37 0.69
C ASN A 166 -10.15 12.37 -0.08
N TRP A 167 -10.82 11.34 -0.61
CA TRP A 167 -10.22 10.34 -1.50
C TRP A 167 -10.82 10.48 -2.89
N GLU A 168 -9.98 10.47 -3.91
CA GLU A 168 -10.38 10.52 -5.32
C GLU A 168 -9.99 9.20 -5.98
N ASP A 169 -10.93 8.56 -6.69
CA ASP A 169 -10.63 7.39 -7.52
C ASP A 169 -9.85 7.84 -8.76
N ILE A 170 -8.59 7.43 -8.83
CA ILE A 170 -7.69 7.73 -9.94
C ILE A 170 -7.40 6.51 -10.82
N THR A 171 -8.18 5.44 -10.69
CA THR A 171 -7.95 4.17 -11.42
C THR A 171 -7.90 4.37 -12.93
N ALA A 172 -8.68 5.30 -13.47
CA ALA A 172 -8.71 5.61 -14.90
C ALA A 172 -7.36 6.10 -15.48
N LEU A 173 -6.43 6.54 -14.62
CA LEU A 173 -5.09 6.92 -15.09
C LEU A 173 -4.29 5.73 -15.66
N PHE A 174 -4.62 4.50 -15.28
CA PHE A 174 -4.01 3.29 -15.84
C PHE A 174 -4.48 2.97 -17.27
N TRP A 175 -5.61 3.55 -17.71
CA TRP A 175 -6.24 3.26 -19.01
C TRP A 175 -5.91 4.31 -20.06
N GLN A 176 -5.33 5.43 -19.64
CA GLN A 176 -4.88 6.46 -20.58
C GLN A 176 -3.71 5.90 -21.41
N LYS A 177 -3.86 5.89 -22.74
CA LYS A 177 -2.75 5.57 -23.62
C LYS A 177 -1.66 6.61 -23.41
N ARG A 178 -0.52 6.20 -22.88
CA ARG A 178 0.68 7.04 -22.96
C ARG A 178 0.94 7.22 -24.46
N PHE A 179 0.95 8.45 -24.91
CA PHE A 179 1.40 8.75 -26.26
C PHE A 179 2.83 8.22 -26.40
N GLU A 180 3.01 7.26 -27.33
CA GLU A 180 4.31 6.78 -27.77
C GLU A 180 5.07 7.88 -28.49
#